data_305c78f12741fd8f3574133f453afa9c
#
_entry.id   305c78f12741fd8f3574133f453afa9c
#
_cell.length_a   1.000
_cell.length_b   1.000
_cell.length_c   1.000
_cell.angle_alpha   90.00
_cell.angle_beta   90.00
_cell.angle_gamma   90.00
#
_symmetry.space_group_name_H-M   'P 1'
#
loop_
_entity.id
_entity.type
_entity.pdbx_description
1 polymer ?
#
loop_
_entity_poly.entity_id
_entity_poly.type
_entity_poly.pdbx_seq_one_letter_code
_entity_poly.pdbx_strand_id
1 'polypeptide(L)'
;MDELLLLSEFDFENLFALTGRDAGFVKMLLFQFYSGHEHLLQEIRDKLQAEDYVGARQRIHRLRGGAGNLGAMRLYEDATVLEEEIHKTGTYRAESLSRFAESFEKVLLEISTLTPL
;
A
#
# COMPACT_ATOMS: atom_id res chain seq x y z
N MET A 1 11.13 -11.05 -15.29
CA MET A 1 11.99 -10.78 -14.12
C MET A 1 12.58 -9.37 -14.16
N ASP A 2 13.14 -8.96 -15.28
CA ASP A 2 13.82 -7.66 -15.41
C ASP A 2 12.91 -6.46 -15.11
N GLU A 3 11.68 -6.53 -15.58
CA GLU A 3 10.70 -5.47 -15.36
C GLU A 3 10.41 -5.28 -13.86
N LEU A 4 10.37 -6.36 -13.07
CA LEU A 4 10.18 -6.29 -11.63
C LEU A 4 11.35 -5.60 -10.93
N LEU A 5 12.57 -5.81 -11.41
CA LEU A 5 13.77 -5.22 -10.83
C LEU A 5 13.85 -3.70 -11.02
N LEU A 6 13.05 -3.13 -11.93
CA LEU A 6 12.97 -1.69 -12.13
C LEU A 6 12.07 -0.99 -11.11
N LEU A 7 11.28 -1.73 -10.36
CA LEU A 7 10.39 -1.17 -9.35
C LEU A 7 11.21 -0.75 -8.13
N SER A 8 10.96 0.45 -7.61
CA SER A 8 11.72 1.02 -6.51
C SER A 8 11.02 0.91 -5.14
N GLU A 9 9.71 0.67 -5.14
CA GLU A 9 8.90 0.71 -3.91
C GLU A 9 8.77 -0.66 -3.22
N PHE A 10 9.42 -1.70 -3.73
CA PHE A 10 9.27 -3.07 -3.23
C PHE A 10 10.60 -3.69 -2.82
N ASP A 11 10.58 -4.45 -1.74
CA ASP A 11 11.68 -5.32 -1.33
C ASP A 11 11.51 -6.70 -1.99
N PHE A 12 12.11 -6.87 -3.16
CA PHE A 12 11.96 -8.11 -3.93
C PHE A 12 12.64 -9.31 -3.30
N GLU A 13 13.70 -9.10 -2.54
CA GLU A 13 14.39 -10.21 -1.89
C GLU A 13 13.44 -10.95 -0.96
N ASN A 14 12.71 -10.20 -0.14
CA ASN A 14 11.70 -10.76 0.75
C ASN A 14 10.54 -11.37 -0.02
N LEU A 15 10.05 -10.67 -1.04
CA LEU A 15 8.93 -11.13 -1.85
C LEU A 15 9.28 -12.41 -2.62
N PHE A 16 10.46 -12.48 -3.22
CA PHE A 16 10.91 -13.68 -3.92
C PHE A 16 11.14 -14.86 -2.97
N ALA A 17 11.60 -14.63 -1.76
CA ALA A 17 11.74 -15.68 -0.76
C ALA A 17 10.39 -16.34 -0.43
N LEU A 18 9.32 -15.53 -0.36
CA LEU A 18 7.97 -16.03 -0.06
C LEU A 18 7.33 -16.74 -1.25
N THR A 19 7.69 -16.39 -2.47
CA THR A 19 7.02 -16.87 -3.69
C THR A 19 7.84 -17.89 -4.48
N GLY A 20 9.02 -18.30 -3.98
CA GLY A 20 9.91 -19.24 -4.69
C GLY A 20 10.53 -18.65 -5.95
N ARG A 21 10.63 -17.32 -6.05
CA ARG A 21 11.21 -16.58 -7.17
C ARG A 21 10.42 -16.72 -8.48
N ASP A 22 9.16 -17.04 -8.40
CA ASP A 22 8.28 -17.12 -9.57
C ASP A 22 7.80 -15.72 -9.96
N ALA A 23 8.36 -15.14 -11.02
CA ALA A 23 8.03 -13.79 -11.48
C ALA A 23 6.57 -13.65 -11.89
N GLY A 24 5.98 -14.66 -12.51
CA GLY A 24 4.57 -14.64 -12.90
C GLY A 24 3.65 -14.59 -11.68
N PHE A 25 3.98 -15.37 -10.66
CA PHE A 25 3.24 -15.36 -9.42
C PHE A 25 3.34 -14.01 -8.70
N VAL A 26 4.55 -13.44 -8.67
CA VAL A 26 4.77 -12.09 -8.10
C VAL A 26 3.91 -11.05 -8.81
N LYS A 27 3.93 -11.04 -10.15
CA LYS A 27 3.10 -10.11 -10.94
C LYS A 27 1.61 -10.29 -10.65
N MET A 28 1.16 -11.53 -10.52
CA MET A 28 -0.23 -11.81 -10.17
C MET A 28 -0.60 -11.17 -8.83
N LEU A 29 0.25 -11.32 -7.82
CA LEU A 29 0.02 -10.72 -6.50
C LEU A 29 -0.02 -9.20 -6.57
N LEU A 30 0.89 -8.59 -7.34
CA LEU A 30 0.91 -7.14 -7.52
C LEU A 30 -0.36 -6.63 -8.21
N PHE A 31 -0.81 -7.31 -9.27
CA PHE A 31 -2.05 -6.93 -9.96
C PHE A 31 -3.29 -7.13 -9.08
N GLN A 32 -3.31 -8.17 -8.26
CA GLN A 32 -4.40 -8.36 -7.28
C GLN A 32 -4.42 -7.22 -6.26
N PHE A 33 -3.25 -6.81 -5.79
CA PHE A 33 -3.14 -5.67 -4.87
C PHE A 33 -3.70 -4.40 -5.53
N TYR A 34 -3.28 -4.13 -6.76
CA TYR A 34 -3.77 -2.96 -7.51
C TYR A 34 -5.29 -2.98 -7.64
N SER A 35 -5.84 -4.07 -8.15
CA SER A 35 -7.29 -4.20 -8.38
C SER A 35 -8.10 -4.09 -7.10
N GLY A 36 -7.58 -4.61 -6.01
CA GLY A 36 -8.28 -4.58 -4.73
C GLY A 36 -8.19 -3.23 -4.01
N HIS A 37 -7.27 -2.35 -4.42
CA HIS A 37 -6.96 -1.13 -3.67
C HIS A 37 -7.00 0.16 -4.49
N GLU A 38 -7.34 0.10 -5.79
CA GLU A 38 -7.24 1.28 -6.65
C GLU A 38 -8.13 2.44 -6.19
N HIS A 39 -9.21 2.18 -5.47
CA HIS A 39 -10.12 3.21 -4.96
C HIS A 39 -9.97 3.48 -3.47
N LEU A 40 -9.04 2.79 -2.81
CA LEU A 40 -8.93 2.81 -1.36
C LEU A 40 -8.55 4.18 -0.80
N LEU A 41 -7.66 4.90 -1.47
CA LEU A 41 -7.24 6.22 -1.01
C LEU A 41 -8.41 7.19 -0.92
N GLN A 42 -9.28 7.18 -1.93
CA GLN A 42 -10.47 8.03 -1.91
C GLN A 42 -11.45 7.59 -0.81
N GLU A 43 -11.62 6.29 -0.62
CA GLU A 43 -12.45 5.78 0.48
C GLU A 43 -11.94 6.23 1.84
N ILE A 44 -10.63 6.18 2.06
CA ILE A 44 -10.00 6.65 3.30
C ILE A 44 -10.24 8.15 3.48
N ARG A 45 -10.02 8.95 2.43
CA ARG A 45 -10.26 10.39 2.47
C ARG A 45 -11.70 10.73 2.80
N ASP A 46 -12.64 10.04 2.18
CA ASP A 46 -14.07 10.25 2.42
C ASP A 46 -14.44 9.95 3.87
N LYS A 47 -13.89 8.88 4.43
CA LYS A 47 -14.13 8.52 5.82
C LYS A 47 -13.52 9.52 6.79
N LEU A 48 -12.31 9.99 6.52
CA LEU A 48 -11.68 11.01 7.36
C LEU A 48 -12.46 12.32 7.31
N GLN A 49 -12.96 12.71 6.14
CA GLN A 49 -13.78 13.90 5.96
C GLN A 49 -15.10 13.79 6.73
N ALA A 50 -15.70 12.62 6.77
CA ALA A 50 -16.91 12.33 7.51
C ALA A 50 -16.66 12.08 9.00
N GLU A 51 -15.41 12.20 9.46
CA GLU A 51 -14.98 11.91 10.82
C GLU A 51 -15.27 10.46 11.25
N ASP A 52 -15.36 9.55 10.29
CA ASP A 52 -15.44 8.11 10.54
C ASP A 52 -14.02 7.55 10.71
N TYR A 53 -13.41 7.86 11.84
CA TYR A 53 -12.02 7.48 12.11
C TYR A 53 -11.88 5.98 12.32
N VAL A 54 -12.87 5.32 12.87
CA VAL A 54 -12.87 3.86 13.02
C VAL A 54 -12.82 3.19 11.65
N GLY A 55 -13.69 3.62 10.74
CA GLY A 55 -13.73 3.07 9.38
C GLY A 55 -12.48 3.34 8.59
N ALA A 56 -11.93 4.57 8.70
CA ALA A 56 -10.67 4.92 8.05
C ALA A 56 -9.52 4.05 8.57
N ARG A 57 -9.41 3.92 9.89
CA ARG A 57 -8.36 3.11 10.52
C ARG A 57 -8.43 1.65 10.11
N GLN A 58 -9.61 1.08 10.02
CA GLN A 58 -9.79 -0.32 9.59
C GLN A 58 -9.25 -0.54 8.18
N ARG A 59 -9.51 0.40 7.28
CA ARG A 59 -9.04 0.33 5.89
C ARG A 59 -7.52 0.47 5.80
N ILE A 60 -6.97 1.42 6.54
CA ILE A 60 -5.51 1.63 6.60
C ILE A 60 -4.82 0.39 7.18
N HIS A 61 -5.37 -0.18 8.24
CA HIS A 61 -4.81 -1.38 8.86
C HIS A 61 -4.76 -2.56 7.89
N ARG A 62 -5.84 -2.77 7.14
CA ARG A 62 -5.92 -3.85 6.15
C ARG A 62 -4.90 -3.66 5.03
N LEU A 63 -4.79 -2.42 4.51
CA LEU A 63 -3.79 -2.07 3.50
C LEU A 63 -2.38 -2.33 4.01
N ARG A 64 -2.11 -1.93 5.24
CA ARG A 64 -0.80 -2.11 5.86
C ARG A 64 -0.34 -3.56 5.81
N GLY A 65 -1.23 -4.50 6.16
CA GLY A 65 -0.94 -5.93 6.08
C GLY A 65 -0.55 -6.36 4.66
N GLY A 66 -1.32 -5.95 3.67
CA GLY A 66 -1.04 -6.25 2.26
C GLY A 66 0.27 -5.65 1.78
N ALA A 67 0.54 -4.39 2.14
CA ALA A 67 1.78 -3.70 1.77
C ALA A 67 3.00 -4.42 2.36
N GLY A 68 2.93 -4.82 3.63
CA GLY A 68 4.01 -5.57 4.29
C GLY A 68 4.29 -6.90 3.60
N ASN A 69 3.24 -7.63 3.23
CA ASN A 69 3.38 -8.92 2.55
C ASN A 69 4.05 -8.79 1.17
N LEU A 70 3.81 -7.68 0.48
CA LEU A 70 4.42 -7.43 -0.84
C LEU A 70 5.80 -6.78 -0.75
N GLY A 71 6.28 -6.45 0.44
CA GLY A 71 7.55 -5.76 0.60
C GLY A 71 7.49 -4.28 0.23
N ALA A 72 6.31 -3.67 0.18
CA ALA A 72 6.15 -2.23 -0.05
C ALA A 72 6.37 -1.49 1.26
N MET A 73 7.63 -1.43 1.71
CA MET A 73 7.97 -1.04 3.08
C MET A 73 7.72 0.44 3.38
N ARG A 74 7.94 1.33 2.42
CA ARG A 74 7.65 2.75 2.61
C ARG A 74 6.17 2.98 2.82
N LEU A 75 5.34 2.34 2.00
CA LEU A 75 3.88 2.40 2.16
C LEU A 75 3.47 1.80 3.50
N TYR A 76 4.05 0.66 3.87
CA TYR A 76 3.81 0.02 5.17
C TYR A 76 4.11 0.99 6.32
N GLU A 77 5.25 1.66 6.30
CA GLU A 77 5.65 2.59 7.35
C GLU A 77 4.73 3.81 7.41
N ASP A 78 4.41 4.40 6.27
CA ASP A 78 3.53 5.57 6.22
C ASP A 78 2.11 5.23 6.66
N ALA A 79 1.61 4.05 6.29
CA ALA A 79 0.32 3.54 6.77
C ALA A 79 0.33 3.33 8.28
N THR A 80 1.44 2.79 8.81
CA THR A 80 1.60 2.56 10.26
C THR A 80 1.53 3.89 11.03
N VAL A 81 2.23 4.91 10.56
CA VAL A 81 2.23 6.23 11.20
C VAL A 81 0.82 6.80 11.22
N LEU A 82 0.12 6.79 10.09
CA LEU A 82 -1.23 7.35 10.00
C LEU A 82 -2.22 6.58 10.88
N GLU A 83 -2.17 5.26 10.84
CA GLU A 83 -3.03 4.41 11.67
C GLU A 83 -2.82 4.69 13.16
N GLU A 84 -1.56 4.76 13.59
CA GLU A 84 -1.24 5.02 15.01
C GLU A 84 -1.68 6.41 15.46
N GLU A 85 -1.54 7.43 14.63
CA GLU A 85 -2.02 8.77 14.96
C GLU A 85 -3.53 8.76 15.22
N ILE A 86 -4.29 8.15 14.33
CA ILE A 86 -5.74 8.06 14.46
C ILE A 86 -6.11 7.28 15.72
N HIS A 87 -5.42 6.18 15.99
CA HIS A 87 -5.69 5.33 17.15
C HIS A 87 -5.38 6.06 18.47
N LYS A 88 -4.25 6.74 18.54
CA LYS A 88 -3.76 7.34 19.79
C LYS A 88 -4.37 8.70 20.08
N THR A 89 -4.65 9.49 19.04
CA THR A 89 -5.09 10.89 19.22
C THR A 89 -6.53 11.15 18.82
N GLY A 90 -7.17 10.21 18.12
CA GLY A 90 -8.52 10.40 17.58
C GLY A 90 -8.57 11.35 16.40
N THR A 91 -7.42 11.72 15.85
CA THR A 91 -7.31 12.58 14.66
C THR A 91 -6.01 12.23 13.93
N TYR A 92 -5.62 13.05 12.96
CA TYR A 92 -4.42 12.83 12.18
C TYR A 92 -3.82 14.16 11.73
N ARG A 93 -2.51 14.15 11.41
CA ARG A 93 -1.85 15.32 10.84
C ARG A 93 -1.95 15.26 9.32
N ALA A 94 -2.16 16.42 8.69
CA ALA A 94 -2.22 16.52 7.24
C ALA A 94 -0.96 15.96 6.57
N GLU A 95 0.21 16.17 7.19
CA GLU A 95 1.47 15.64 6.68
C GLU A 95 1.49 14.12 6.63
N SER A 96 0.96 13.44 7.65
CA SER A 96 0.93 11.98 7.69
C SER A 96 0.02 11.41 6.60
N LEU A 97 -1.12 12.03 6.36
CA LEU A 97 -2.00 11.64 5.25
C LEU A 97 -1.32 11.88 3.92
N SER A 98 -0.64 13.00 3.76
CA SER A 98 0.06 13.35 2.51
C SER A 98 1.16 12.34 2.18
N ARG A 99 1.95 11.94 3.17
CA ARG A 99 3.00 10.94 2.98
C ARG A 99 2.44 9.57 2.62
N PHE A 100 1.39 9.18 3.32
CA PHE A 100 0.68 7.93 3.02
C PHE A 100 0.15 7.95 1.59
N ALA A 101 -0.53 9.02 1.19
CA ALA A 101 -1.08 9.15 -0.16
C ALA A 101 0.02 9.07 -1.22
N GLU A 102 1.15 9.73 -1.00
CA GLU A 102 2.28 9.72 -1.93
C GLU A 102 2.85 8.31 -2.09
N SER A 103 3.12 7.61 -1.00
CA SER A 103 3.64 6.24 -1.04
C SER A 103 2.66 5.29 -1.73
N PHE A 104 1.38 5.44 -1.42
CA PHE A 104 0.32 4.62 -2.00
C PHE A 104 0.24 4.81 -3.52
N GLU A 105 0.22 6.08 -3.97
CA GLU A 105 0.14 6.40 -5.38
C GLU A 105 1.36 5.90 -6.14
N LYS A 106 2.55 6.00 -5.55
CA LYS A 106 3.78 5.49 -6.18
C LYS A 106 3.74 3.98 -6.35
N VAL A 107 3.26 3.25 -5.35
CA VAL A 107 3.12 1.79 -5.44
C VAL A 107 2.18 1.41 -6.57
N LEU A 108 0.99 2.03 -6.62
CA LEU A 108 0.04 1.75 -7.69
C LEU A 108 0.57 2.12 -9.07
N LEU A 109 1.25 3.26 -9.17
CA LEU A 109 1.85 3.69 -10.43
C LEU A 109 2.89 2.68 -10.93
N GLU A 110 3.78 2.22 -10.05
CA GLU A 110 4.78 1.22 -10.42
C GLU A 110 4.15 -0.06 -10.92
N ILE A 111 3.13 -0.56 -10.22
CA ILE A 111 2.42 -1.76 -10.67
C ILE A 111 1.81 -1.54 -12.06
N SER A 112 1.26 -0.36 -12.31
CA SER A 112 0.63 -0.04 -13.58
C SER A 112 1.60 -0.03 -14.75
N THR A 113 2.92 0.07 -14.51
CA THR A 113 3.93 0.02 -15.56
C THR A 113 4.27 -1.39 -16.01
N LEU A 114 3.83 -2.41 -15.26
CA LEU A 114 4.14 -3.80 -15.59
C LEU A 114 3.32 -4.28 -16.79
N THR A 115 3.93 -5.12 -17.62
CA THR A 115 3.20 -5.74 -18.72
C THR A 115 2.13 -6.69 -18.17
N PRO A 116 0.92 -6.75 -18.77
CA PRO A 116 -0.11 -7.70 -18.35
C PRO A 116 0.35 -9.15 -18.42
N LEU A 117 -0.27 -9.98 -17.60
CA LEU A 117 -0.01 -11.43 -17.59
C LEU A 117 -0.51 -12.10 -18.86
#